data_9dcd2c5228bcc5457bef6c5502074be2
#
_entry.id   9dcd2c5228bcc5457bef6c5502074be2
#
_cell.length_a   1.000
_cell.length_b   1.000
_cell.length_c   1.000
_cell.angle_alpha   90.00
_cell.angle_beta   90.00
_cell.angle_gamma   90.00
#
_symmetry.space_group_name_H-M   'P 1'
#
loop_
_entity.id
_entity.type
_entity.pdbx_description
1 polymer ?
#
loop_
_entity_poly.entity_id
_entity_poly.type
_entity_poly.pdbx_seq_one_letter_code
_entity_poly.pdbx_strand_id
1 'polypeptide(L)'
;MNIRWPARILISVIVLSGCVTLAYATRTWSSAEYLRFVSLLVLTVCASRLKLSLPGVTGNMSMNLPFILISTAVLGFSQAVVIAFVATLAQSLPRGLRKIRSVQMMFNVSVVIVSVAVAELILGMHGHRLSGMLLVAGGAYFLTNTLPVAAIIALTERLSALKTWYNIFRLSFPYYVLGATMAVAVLGISQLTSWFVSLSVLPVMFFIYRSYKVYFSGVAPQGSALEHVRAKAMGAAAH
;
A
#
# COMPACT_ATOMS: atom_id res chain seq x y z
N MET A 1 3.28 -23.18 11.80
CA MET A 1 1.92 -22.59 11.54
C MET A 1 1.36 -23.28 10.30
N ASN A 2 0.39 -24.22 10.49
CA ASN A 2 -0.23 -24.89 9.35
C ASN A 2 -1.18 -23.91 8.64
N ILE A 3 -0.67 -23.31 7.55
CA ILE A 3 -1.48 -22.44 6.70
C ILE A 3 -2.53 -23.31 6.00
N ARG A 4 -3.80 -22.94 6.09
CA ARG A 4 -4.92 -23.66 5.48
C ARG A 4 -4.78 -23.73 3.96
N TRP A 5 -5.29 -24.79 3.36
CA TRP A 5 -5.21 -25.01 1.92
C TRP A 5 -5.73 -23.84 1.07
N PRO A 6 -6.91 -23.20 1.36
CA PRO A 6 -7.36 -22.05 0.59
C PRO A 6 -6.42 -20.83 0.68
N ALA A 7 -5.80 -20.61 1.85
CA ALA A 7 -4.83 -19.54 2.02
C ALA A 7 -3.53 -19.81 1.23
N ARG A 8 -3.11 -21.07 1.14
CA ARG A 8 -1.93 -21.45 0.32
C ARG A 8 -2.18 -21.21 -1.16
N ILE A 9 -3.37 -21.56 -1.67
CA ILE A 9 -3.74 -21.30 -3.07
C ILE A 9 -3.71 -19.79 -3.34
N LEU A 10 -4.38 -18.99 -2.50
CA LEU A 10 -4.40 -17.53 -2.67
C LEU A 10 -2.97 -16.96 -2.70
N ILE A 11 -2.11 -17.35 -1.76
CA ILE A 11 -0.71 -16.92 -1.73
C ILE A 11 0.00 -17.32 -3.02
N SER A 12 -0.14 -18.58 -3.46
CA SER A 12 0.54 -19.08 -4.67
C SER A 12 0.11 -18.32 -5.91
N VAL A 13 -1.20 -18.09 -6.09
CA VAL A 13 -1.74 -17.35 -7.25
C VAL A 13 -1.21 -15.93 -7.27
N ILE A 14 -1.26 -15.22 -6.14
CA ILE A 14 -0.79 -13.83 -6.06
C ILE A 14 0.73 -13.75 -6.27
N VAL A 15 1.51 -14.65 -5.65
CA VAL A 15 2.96 -14.67 -5.82
C VAL A 15 3.35 -14.98 -7.25
N LEU A 16 2.70 -15.95 -7.89
CA LEU A 16 2.95 -16.29 -9.30
C LEU A 16 2.62 -15.10 -10.21
N SER A 17 1.47 -14.46 -10.02
CA SER A 17 1.08 -13.26 -10.77
C SER A 17 2.11 -12.13 -10.61
N GLY A 18 2.57 -11.88 -9.38
CA GLY A 18 3.60 -10.89 -9.11
C GLY A 18 4.95 -11.21 -9.78
N CYS A 19 5.37 -12.48 -9.74
CA CYS A 19 6.60 -12.93 -10.41
C CYS A 19 6.52 -12.76 -11.93
N VAL A 20 5.40 -13.14 -12.55
CA VAL A 20 5.18 -12.98 -14.01
C VAL A 20 5.19 -11.49 -14.37
N THR A 21 4.50 -10.65 -13.61
CA THR A 21 4.46 -9.20 -13.82
C THR A 21 5.86 -8.59 -13.71
N LEU A 22 6.64 -8.96 -12.69
CA LEU A 22 7.99 -8.47 -12.49
C LEU A 22 8.92 -8.93 -13.63
N ALA A 23 8.83 -10.19 -14.03
CA ALA A 23 9.62 -10.74 -15.15
C ALA A 23 9.28 -10.03 -16.48
N TYR A 24 8.01 -9.73 -16.72
CA TYR A 24 7.59 -8.94 -17.88
C TYR A 24 8.14 -7.51 -17.82
N ALA A 25 8.02 -6.84 -16.66
CA ALA A 25 8.53 -5.49 -16.46
C ALA A 25 10.06 -5.40 -16.69
N THR A 26 10.83 -6.39 -16.23
CA THR A 26 12.28 -6.40 -16.45
C THR A 26 12.67 -6.63 -17.90
N ARG A 27 11.86 -7.40 -18.67
CA ARG A 27 12.09 -7.62 -20.10
C ARG A 27 11.74 -6.40 -20.96
N THR A 28 10.75 -5.62 -20.55
CA THR A 28 10.29 -4.42 -21.27
C THR A 28 10.94 -3.14 -20.75
N TRP A 29 12.06 -3.28 -20.04
CA TRP A 29 12.78 -2.15 -19.45
C TRP A 29 13.25 -1.16 -20.52
N SER A 30 12.86 0.11 -20.37
CA SER A 30 13.38 1.22 -21.14
C SER A 30 14.05 2.24 -20.21
N SER A 31 15.22 2.72 -20.59
CA SER A 31 16.11 3.50 -19.71
C SER A 31 16.07 5.02 -19.95
N ALA A 32 14.97 5.56 -20.45
CA ALA A 32 14.94 6.91 -20.99
C ALA A 32 15.16 8.05 -19.97
N GLU A 33 14.85 7.87 -18.67
CA GLU A 33 14.86 8.98 -17.69
C GLU A 33 15.47 8.58 -16.33
N TYR A 34 16.76 8.25 -16.31
CA TYR A 34 17.46 7.78 -15.10
C TYR A 34 17.30 8.71 -13.88
N LEU A 35 17.41 10.01 -14.06
CA LEU A 35 17.35 10.96 -12.94
C LEU A 35 15.97 10.96 -12.28
N ARG A 36 14.90 10.95 -13.08
CA ARG A 36 13.53 10.84 -12.55
C ARG A 36 13.29 9.51 -11.87
N PHE A 37 13.75 8.42 -12.49
CA PHE A 37 13.63 7.07 -11.92
C PHE A 37 14.33 6.98 -10.56
N VAL A 38 15.59 7.38 -10.46
CA VAL A 38 16.37 7.31 -9.21
C VAL A 38 15.75 8.20 -8.14
N SER A 39 15.32 9.41 -8.49
CA SER A 39 14.68 10.33 -7.55
C SER A 39 13.37 9.77 -7.01
N LEU A 40 12.48 9.26 -7.87
CA LEU A 40 11.22 8.64 -7.45
C LEU A 40 11.45 7.34 -6.68
N LEU A 41 12.46 6.55 -7.02
CA LEU A 41 12.85 5.36 -6.26
C LEU A 41 13.24 5.75 -4.83
N VAL A 42 14.14 6.72 -4.67
CA VAL A 42 14.60 7.17 -3.34
C VAL A 42 13.41 7.72 -2.53
N LEU A 43 12.58 8.59 -3.11
CA LEU A 43 11.39 9.14 -2.45
C LEU A 43 10.43 8.05 -2.01
N THR A 44 10.15 7.08 -2.89
CA THR A 44 9.22 5.98 -2.59
C THR A 44 9.77 5.07 -1.49
N VAL A 45 11.08 4.78 -1.51
CA VAL A 45 11.75 4.00 -0.46
C VAL A 45 11.74 4.76 0.87
N CYS A 46 12.04 6.05 0.90
CA CYS A 46 11.93 6.88 2.11
C CYS A 46 10.50 6.88 2.66
N ALA A 47 9.50 7.11 1.81
CA ALA A 47 8.09 7.08 2.19
C ALA A 47 7.63 5.69 2.66
N SER A 48 8.17 4.61 2.11
CA SER A 48 7.88 3.24 2.52
C SER A 48 8.29 2.93 3.96
N ARG A 49 9.25 3.68 4.48
CA ARG A 49 9.69 3.56 5.89
C ARG A 49 8.76 4.27 6.87
N LEU A 50 7.87 5.14 6.41
CA LEU A 50 6.82 5.78 7.21
C LEU A 50 5.66 4.78 7.39
N LYS A 51 5.81 3.85 8.33
CA LYS A 51 4.84 2.78 8.60
C LYS A 51 3.83 3.22 9.65
N LEU A 52 2.57 2.97 9.36
CA LEU A 52 1.43 3.20 10.24
C LEU A 52 0.74 1.88 10.53
N SER A 53 0.59 1.54 11.82
CA SER A 53 -0.18 0.38 12.26
C SER A 53 -1.64 0.74 12.33
N LEU A 54 -2.50 -0.03 11.68
CA LEU A 54 -3.95 0.18 11.71
C LEU A 54 -4.53 -0.46 12.96
N PRO A 55 -5.34 0.27 13.75
CA PRO A 55 -5.99 -0.29 14.94
C PRO A 55 -6.92 -1.46 14.57
N GLY A 56 -6.82 -2.57 15.31
CA GLY A 56 -7.68 -3.74 15.10
C GLY A 56 -7.44 -4.54 13.82
N VAL A 57 -6.37 -4.26 13.08
CA VAL A 57 -5.97 -5.02 11.88
C VAL A 57 -4.52 -5.44 11.99
N THR A 58 -4.25 -6.72 11.72
CA THR A 58 -2.89 -7.27 11.69
C THR A 58 -2.20 -6.85 10.38
N GLY A 59 -1.62 -5.66 10.36
CA GLY A 59 -0.90 -5.14 9.20
C GLY A 59 -0.40 -3.72 9.40
N ASN A 60 0.50 -3.31 8.51
CA ASN A 60 1.04 -1.95 8.48
C ASN A 60 0.77 -1.33 7.11
N MET A 61 0.35 -0.09 7.10
CA MET A 61 0.24 0.75 5.92
C MET A 61 1.47 1.66 5.82
N SER A 62 2.01 1.88 4.63
CA SER A 62 3.10 2.81 4.38
C SER A 62 2.64 4.00 3.54
N MET A 63 3.35 5.14 3.67
CA MET A 63 2.98 6.40 3.03
C MET A 63 3.58 6.57 1.63
N ASN A 64 3.74 5.47 0.87
CA ASN A 64 4.40 5.46 -0.44
C ASN A 64 3.46 5.54 -1.66
N LEU A 65 2.14 5.45 -1.44
CA LEU A 65 1.16 5.42 -2.53
C LEU A 65 1.26 6.59 -3.54
N PRO A 66 1.36 7.87 -3.11
CA PRO A 66 1.45 8.98 -4.07
C PRO A 66 2.63 8.83 -5.01
N PHE A 67 3.79 8.43 -4.48
CA PHE A 67 5.01 8.24 -5.28
C PHE A 67 4.89 7.06 -6.25
N ILE A 68 4.23 5.97 -5.84
CA ILE A 68 3.93 4.84 -6.74
C ILE A 68 3.04 5.32 -7.88
N LEU A 69 1.94 6.04 -7.60
CA LEU A 69 1.03 6.55 -8.63
C LEU A 69 1.71 7.58 -9.55
N ILE A 70 2.53 8.48 -8.99
CA ILE A 70 3.33 9.41 -9.80
C ILE A 70 4.29 8.63 -10.71
N SER A 71 5.00 7.63 -10.17
CA SER A 71 5.91 6.79 -10.95
C SER A 71 5.19 6.07 -12.08
N THR A 72 4.01 5.52 -11.83
CA THR A 72 3.18 4.86 -12.83
C THR A 72 2.79 5.82 -13.95
N ALA A 73 2.41 7.06 -13.60
CA ALA A 73 1.97 8.04 -14.58
C ALA A 73 3.11 8.69 -15.40
N VAL A 74 4.33 8.79 -14.82
CA VAL A 74 5.44 9.56 -15.42
C VAL A 74 6.47 8.65 -16.07
N LEU A 75 6.79 7.50 -15.47
CA LEU A 75 7.87 6.64 -15.91
C LEU A 75 7.40 5.44 -16.76
N GLY A 76 6.09 5.11 -16.67
CA GLY A 76 5.52 3.94 -17.30
C GLY A 76 5.73 2.64 -16.52
N PHE A 77 5.19 1.55 -17.08
CA PHE A 77 5.00 0.26 -16.45
C PHE A 77 6.26 -0.33 -15.78
N SER A 78 7.32 -0.50 -16.57
CA SER A 78 8.50 -1.26 -16.12
C SER A 78 9.19 -0.61 -14.93
N GLN A 79 9.38 0.70 -15.00
CA GLN A 79 10.04 1.48 -13.96
C GLN A 79 9.17 1.59 -12.70
N ALA A 80 7.86 1.80 -12.87
CA ALA A 80 6.92 1.86 -11.75
C ALA A 80 6.84 0.53 -10.98
N VAL A 81 6.83 -0.61 -11.69
CA VAL A 81 6.87 -1.95 -11.08
C VAL A 81 8.15 -2.17 -10.28
N VAL A 82 9.31 -1.78 -10.81
CA VAL A 82 10.58 -1.91 -10.10
C VAL A 82 10.64 -1.00 -8.88
N ILE A 83 10.16 0.23 -8.97
CA ILE A 83 10.05 1.15 -7.82
C ILE A 83 9.14 0.54 -6.74
N ALA A 84 7.97 0.04 -7.12
CA ALA A 84 7.03 -0.59 -6.21
C ALA A 84 7.62 -1.84 -5.55
N PHE A 85 8.32 -2.68 -6.32
CA PHE A 85 9.04 -3.86 -5.82
C PHE A 85 10.07 -3.47 -4.74
N VAL A 86 11.00 -2.57 -5.06
CA VAL A 86 12.07 -2.15 -4.14
C VAL A 86 11.51 -1.46 -2.90
N ALA A 87 10.53 -0.57 -3.06
CA ALA A 87 9.90 0.14 -1.95
C ALA A 87 9.15 -0.82 -1.02
N THR A 88 8.45 -1.83 -1.56
CA THR A 88 7.72 -2.81 -0.74
C THR A 88 8.67 -3.79 -0.06
N LEU A 89 9.78 -4.16 -0.69
CA LEU A 89 10.85 -4.89 -0.02
C LEU A 89 11.40 -4.07 1.16
N ALA A 90 11.76 -2.81 0.93
CA ALA A 90 12.25 -1.91 1.99
C ALA A 90 11.21 -1.74 3.12
N GLN A 91 9.92 -1.63 2.78
CA GLN A 91 8.83 -1.63 3.74
C GLN A 91 8.78 -2.93 4.55
N SER A 92 8.98 -4.07 3.92
CA SER A 92 8.84 -5.39 4.55
C SER A 92 10.01 -5.71 5.49
N LEU A 93 11.15 -5.05 5.35
CA LEU A 93 12.28 -5.22 6.24
C LEU A 93 11.92 -4.82 7.69
N PRO A 94 12.21 -5.69 8.66
CA PRO A 94 11.93 -5.41 10.06
C PRO A 94 12.82 -4.26 10.57
N ARG A 95 12.29 -3.48 11.53
CA ARG A 95 13.09 -2.58 12.35
C ARG A 95 13.56 -3.35 13.58
N GLY A 96 14.84 -3.74 13.60
CA GLY A 96 15.45 -4.53 14.68
C GLY A 96 15.50 -6.04 14.41
N LEU A 97 15.78 -6.84 15.46
CA LEU A 97 16.06 -8.30 15.41
C LEU A 97 14.83 -9.20 15.16
N ARG A 98 13.71 -8.65 14.67
CA ARG A 98 12.53 -9.49 14.37
C ARG A 98 12.79 -10.37 13.15
N LYS A 99 12.43 -11.66 13.24
CA LYS A 99 12.52 -12.61 12.13
C LYS A 99 11.67 -12.14 10.93
N ILE A 100 12.29 -12.17 9.75
CA ILE A 100 11.60 -11.90 8.48
C ILE A 100 10.62 -13.05 8.22
N ARG A 101 9.35 -12.71 8.01
CA ARG A 101 8.34 -13.68 7.57
C ARG A 101 8.33 -13.69 6.03
N SER A 102 9.19 -14.52 5.43
CA SER A 102 9.43 -14.55 3.97
C SER A 102 8.14 -14.69 3.16
N VAL A 103 7.24 -15.58 3.56
CA VAL A 103 5.96 -15.79 2.86
C VAL A 103 5.09 -14.52 2.87
N GLN A 104 5.01 -13.84 4.02
CA GLN A 104 4.26 -12.59 4.13
C GLN A 104 4.89 -11.48 3.30
N MET A 105 6.22 -11.41 3.27
CA MET A 105 6.95 -10.44 2.45
C MET A 105 6.70 -10.68 0.96
N MET A 106 6.86 -11.92 0.48
CA MET A 106 6.61 -12.29 -0.92
C MET A 106 5.16 -11.97 -1.33
N PHE A 107 4.18 -12.31 -0.48
CA PHE A 107 2.79 -12.00 -0.73
C PHE A 107 2.56 -10.49 -0.85
N ASN A 108 3.03 -9.69 0.10
CA ASN A 108 2.85 -8.24 0.09
C ASN A 108 3.50 -7.58 -1.13
N VAL A 109 4.73 -8.00 -1.47
CA VAL A 109 5.44 -7.50 -2.65
C VAL A 109 4.64 -7.81 -3.92
N SER A 110 4.16 -9.04 -4.05
CA SER A 110 3.39 -9.47 -5.22
C SER A 110 2.04 -8.75 -5.34
N VAL A 111 1.33 -8.55 -4.23
CA VAL A 111 0.09 -7.76 -4.21
C VAL A 111 0.33 -6.36 -4.73
N VAL A 112 1.38 -5.67 -4.27
CA VAL A 112 1.69 -4.29 -4.70
C VAL A 112 2.08 -4.25 -6.18
N ILE A 113 2.90 -5.20 -6.65
CA ILE A 113 3.28 -5.31 -8.07
C ILE A 113 2.04 -5.47 -8.97
N VAL A 114 1.14 -6.39 -8.61
CA VAL A 114 -0.10 -6.61 -9.35
C VAL A 114 -0.99 -5.37 -9.31
N SER A 115 -1.04 -4.67 -8.18
CA SER A 115 -1.82 -3.42 -8.05
C SER A 115 -1.28 -2.30 -8.95
N VAL A 116 0.04 -2.20 -9.09
CA VAL A 116 0.67 -1.26 -10.06
C VAL A 116 0.33 -1.65 -11.48
N ALA A 117 0.39 -2.94 -11.82
CA ALA A 117 0.05 -3.42 -13.16
C ALA A 117 -1.40 -3.08 -13.55
N VAL A 118 -2.35 -3.25 -12.62
CA VAL A 118 -3.75 -2.89 -12.85
C VAL A 118 -3.93 -1.38 -12.98
N ALA A 119 -3.24 -0.59 -12.15
CA ALA A 119 -3.28 0.87 -12.28
C ALA A 119 -2.73 1.36 -13.61
N GLU A 120 -1.61 0.78 -14.07
CA GLU A 120 -1.00 1.10 -15.36
C GLU A 120 -1.88 0.69 -16.55
N LEU A 121 -2.54 -0.47 -16.45
CA LEU A 121 -3.48 -0.91 -17.49
C LEU A 121 -4.60 0.14 -17.69
N ILE A 122 -5.13 0.68 -16.60
CA ILE A 122 -6.18 1.72 -16.66
C ILE A 122 -5.64 3.03 -17.28
N LEU A 123 -4.44 3.46 -16.88
CA LEU A 123 -3.79 4.65 -17.41
C LEU A 123 -3.47 4.48 -18.91
N GLY A 124 -2.94 3.32 -19.31
CA GLY A 124 -2.58 3.00 -20.69
C GLY A 124 -3.78 2.99 -21.64
N MET A 125 -4.94 2.50 -21.20
CA MET A 125 -6.18 2.48 -21.99
C MET A 125 -6.66 3.88 -22.39
N HIS A 126 -6.29 4.92 -21.66
CA HIS A 126 -6.79 6.31 -21.84
C HIS A 126 -5.68 7.31 -22.16
N GLY A 127 -4.48 6.84 -22.50
CA GLY A 127 -3.40 7.68 -23.03
C GLY A 127 -2.68 8.55 -22.00
N HIS A 128 -2.55 8.15 -20.74
CA HIS A 128 -1.77 8.79 -19.66
C HIS A 128 -2.04 10.29 -19.38
N ARG A 129 -2.82 10.97 -20.22
CA ARG A 129 -2.97 12.44 -20.22
C ARG A 129 -4.12 12.96 -19.35
N LEU A 130 -5.03 12.12 -18.91
CA LEU A 130 -6.20 12.53 -18.13
C LEU A 130 -5.92 12.38 -16.64
N SER A 131 -5.70 13.49 -15.94
CA SER A 131 -5.53 13.53 -14.48
C SER A 131 -6.67 12.81 -13.72
N GLY A 132 -7.89 12.82 -14.29
CA GLY A 132 -9.03 12.08 -13.74
C GLY A 132 -8.83 10.56 -13.77
N MET A 133 -8.14 10.02 -14.77
CA MET A 133 -7.86 8.58 -14.85
C MET A 133 -6.90 8.10 -13.77
N LEU A 134 -6.06 8.99 -13.24
CA LEU A 134 -5.19 8.66 -12.12
C LEU A 134 -5.99 8.41 -10.82
N LEU A 135 -7.12 9.08 -10.61
CA LEU A 135 -8.03 8.77 -9.50
C LEU A 135 -8.66 7.38 -9.66
N VAL A 136 -9.08 7.05 -10.89
CA VAL A 136 -9.63 5.71 -11.21
C VAL A 136 -8.56 4.64 -11.02
N ALA A 137 -7.35 4.87 -11.53
CA ALA A 137 -6.20 3.99 -11.34
C ALA A 137 -5.84 3.83 -9.86
N GLY A 138 -5.88 4.90 -9.08
CA GLY A 138 -5.70 4.88 -7.62
C GLY A 138 -6.77 4.07 -6.90
N GLY A 139 -8.03 4.16 -7.34
CA GLY A 139 -9.14 3.35 -6.85
C GLY A 139 -8.95 1.86 -7.18
N ALA A 140 -8.55 1.54 -8.40
CA ALA A 140 -8.26 0.16 -8.80
C ALA A 140 -7.05 -0.40 -8.06
N TYR A 141 -5.98 0.37 -7.90
CA TYR A 141 -4.85 0.03 -7.05
C TYR A 141 -5.31 -0.27 -5.62
N PHE A 142 -6.17 0.59 -5.05
CA PHE A 142 -6.73 0.38 -3.72
C PHE A 142 -7.44 -0.97 -3.59
N LEU A 143 -8.34 -1.28 -4.51
CA LEU A 143 -9.10 -2.55 -4.48
C LEU A 143 -8.18 -3.75 -4.65
N THR A 144 -7.29 -3.74 -5.65
CA THR A 144 -6.36 -4.84 -5.92
C THR A 144 -5.33 -5.03 -4.82
N ASN A 145 -5.02 -3.99 -4.05
CA ASN A 145 -4.13 -4.09 -2.90
C ASN A 145 -4.86 -4.58 -1.64
N THR A 146 -6.05 -4.08 -1.36
CA THR A 146 -6.75 -4.34 -0.08
C THR A 146 -7.56 -5.63 -0.06
N LEU A 147 -8.16 -6.04 -1.18
CA LEU A 147 -8.98 -7.25 -1.25
C LEU A 147 -8.17 -8.53 -0.97
N PRO A 148 -7.01 -8.78 -1.61
CA PRO A 148 -6.19 -9.96 -1.29
C PRO A 148 -5.68 -9.96 0.15
N VAL A 149 -5.34 -8.78 0.69
CA VAL A 149 -4.90 -8.65 2.08
C VAL A 149 -6.03 -8.97 3.05
N ALA A 150 -7.25 -8.48 2.81
CA ALA A 150 -8.41 -8.83 3.61
C ALA A 150 -8.73 -10.33 3.53
N ALA A 151 -8.66 -10.90 2.32
CA ALA A 151 -8.92 -12.32 2.11
C ALA A 151 -7.92 -13.21 2.86
N ILE A 152 -6.61 -12.89 2.80
CA ILE A 152 -5.60 -13.70 3.49
C ILE A 152 -5.75 -13.59 5.02
N ILE A 153 -6.06 -12.42 5.58
CA ILE A 153 -6.32 -12.24 7.01
C ILE A 153 -7.57 -13.06 7.40
N ALA A 154 -8.66 -12.95 6.65
CA ALA A 154 -9.88 -13.70 6.93
C ALA A 154 -9.66 -15.21 6.91
N LEU A 155 -8.90 -15.73 5.94
CA LEU A 155 -8.58 -17.16 5.84
C LEU A 155 -7.65 -17.66 6.95
N THR A 156 -6.73 -16.81 7.42
CA THR A 156 -5.76 -17.18 8.47
C THR A 156 -6.33 -17.02 9.87
N GLU A 157 -7.15 -15.99 10.13
CA GLU A 157 -7.70 -15.66 11.44
C GLU A 157 -9.15 -16.17 11.63
N ARG A 158 -9.73 -16.85 10.63
CA ARG A 158 -11.12 -17.37 10.64
C ARG A 158 -12.17 -16.27 10.80
N LEU A 159 -11.93 -15.13 10.20
CA LEU A 159 -12.83 -13.99 10.23
C LEU A 159 -13.70 -13.93 8.95
N SER A 160 -14.77 -13.13 8.97
CA SER A 160 -15.52 -12.81 7.76
C SER A 160 -14.68 -11.90 6.85
N ALA A 161 -14.49 -12.31 5.58
CA ALA A 161 -13.71 -11.54 4.61
C ALA A 161 -14.31 -10.14 4.37
N LEU A 162 -15.63 -10.04 4.28
CA LEU A 162 -16.33 -8.77 4.07
C LEU A 162 -16.14 -7.83 5.27
N LYS A 163 -16.28 -8.35 6.50
CA LYS A 163 -16.09 -7.54 7.72
C LYS A 163 -14.64 -7.08 7.86
N THR A 164 -13.68 -7.96 7.57
CA THR A 164 -12.25 -7.65 7.58
C THR A 164 -11.93 -6.58 6.54
N TRP A 165 -12.43 -6.73 5.30
CA TRP A 165 -12.23 -5.74 4.25
C TRP A 165 -12.87 -4.40 4.57
N TYR A 166 -14.09 -4.38 5.12
CA TYR A 166 -14.76 -3.14 5.54
C TYR A 166 -13.96 -2.38 6.61
N ASN A 167 -13.36 -3.09 7.56
CA ASN A 167 -12.48 -2.46 8.56
C ASN A 167 -11.22 -1.86 7.93
N ILE A 168 -10.58 -2.58 7.01
CA ILE A 168 -9.43 -2.07 6.25
C ILE A 168 -9.86 -0.87 5.42
N PHE A 169 -10.97 -0.97 4.69
CA PHE A 169 -11.53 0.11 3.88
C PHE A 169 -11.71 1.38 4.70
N ARG A 170 -12.45 1.32 5.80
CA ARG A 170 -12.75 2.49 6.62
C ARG A 170 -11.51 3.21 7.14
N LEU A 171 -10.46 2.46 7.47
CA LEU A 171 -9.23 3.01 8.04
C LEU A 171 -8.24 3.51 6.98
N SER A 172 -8.19 2.86 5.82
CA SER A 172 -7.20 3.17 4.80
C SER A 172 -7.71 4.01 3.64
N PHE A 173 -9.01 3.96 3.32
CA PHE A 173 -9.60 4.68 2.19
C PHE A 173 -9.29 6.19 2.17
N PRO A 174 -9.42 6.93 3.30
CA PRO A 174 -9.10 8.36 3.30
C PRO A 174 -7.64 8.63 2.88
N TYR A 175 -6.71 7.78 3.30
CA TYR A 175 -5.31 7.89 2.88
C TYR A 175 -5.14 7.63 1.37
N TYR A 176 -5.85 6.64 0.81
CA TYR A 176 -5.76 6.34 -0.63
C TYR A 176 -6.33 7.48 -1.48
N VAL A 177 -7.46 8.06 -1.09
CA VAL A 177 -8.03 9.24 -1.74
C VAL A 177 -7.05 10.40 -1.70
N LEU A 178 -6.52 10.70 -0.52
CA LEU A 178 -5.55 11.78 -0.34
C LEU A 178 -4.28 11.55 -1.19
N GLY A 179 -3.74 10.33 -1.19
CA GLY A 179 -2.57 9.96 -1.98
C GLY A 179 -2.78 10.09 -3.47
N ALA A 180 -3.93 9.64 -3.98
CA ALA A 180 -4.29 9.77 -5.39
C ALA A 180 -4.51 11.24 -5.78
N THR A 181 -5.20 12.03 -4.95
CA THR A 181 -5.39 13.47 -5.18
C THR A 181 -4.06 14.22 -5.19
N MET A 182 -3.14 13.89 -4.29
CA MET A 182 -1.78 14.46 -4.31
C MET A 182 -1.03 14.11 -5.60
N ALA A 183 -1.11 12.87 -6.06
CA ALA A 183 -0.48 12.46 -7.32
C ALA A 183 -1.04 13.27 -8.51
N VAL A 184 -2.37 13.45 -8.57
CA VAL A 184 -3.02 14.30 -9.58
C VAL A 184 -2.53 15.76 -9.52
N ALA A 185 -2.49 16.34 -8.31
CA ALA A 185 -2.04 17.71 -8.10
C ALA A 185 -0.58 17.91 -8.55
N VAL A 186 0.29 16.99 -8.15
CA VAL A 186 1.72 17.01 -8.53
C VAL A 186 1.88 16.92 -10.06
N LEU A 187 1.15 16.02 -10.71
CA LEU A 187 1.21 15.89 -12.17
C LEU A 187 0.70 17.15 -12.87
N GLY A 188 -0.41 17.73 -12.40
CA GLY A 188 -0.93 18.99 -12.94
C GLY A 188 0.08 20.14 -12.81
N ILE A 189 0.70 20.30 -11.64
CA ILE A 189 1.71 21.35 -11.40
C ILE A 189 3.00 21.06 -12.17
N SER A 190 3.44 19.81 -12.25
CA SER A 190 4.68 19.43 -12.93
C SER A 190 4.67 19.70 -14.42
N GLN A 191 3.50 19.70 -15.05
CA GLN A 191 3.34 20.12 -16.45
C GLN A 191 3.60 21.62 -16.66
N LEU A 192 3.34 22.43 -15.63
CA LEU A 192 3.50 23.89 -15.68
C LEU A 192 4.89 24.35 -15.22
N THR A 193 5.54 23.60 -14.35
CA THR A 193 6.76 24.05 -13.68
C THR A 193 7.94 23.12 -13.94
N SER A 194 8.00 21.99 -13.23
CA SER A 194 9.06 20.98 -13.33
C SER A 194 8.70 19.71 -12.53
N TRP A 195 9.30 18.58 -12.89
CA TRP A 195 9.15 17.33 -12.16
C TRP A 195 9.67 17.39 -10.70
N PHE A 196 10.52 18.36 -10.36
CA PHE A 196 11.00 18.57 -8.98
C PHE A 196 9.89 18.82 -7.96
N VAL A 197 8.69 19.20 -8.40
CA VAL A 197 7.50 19.33 -7.54
C VAL A 197 7.19 18.01 -6.82
N SER A 198 7.54 16.87 -7.41
CA SER A 198 7.39 15.56 -6.76
C SER A 198 8.18 15.44 -5.45
N LEU A 199 9.25 16.20 -5.27
CA LEU A 199 10.04 16.23 -4.04
C LEU A 199 9.26 16.83 -2.87
N SER A 200 8.37 17.80 -3.13
CA SER A 200 7.55 18.44 -2.09
C SER A 200 6.50 17.51 -1.47
N VAL A 201 6.20 16.40 -2.13
CA VAL A 201 5.25 15.40 -1.62
C VAL A 201 5.76 14.74 -0.33
N LEU A 202 7.08 14.53 -0.20
CA LEU A 202 7.65 13.82 0.96
C LEU A 202 7.41 14.55 2.29
N PRO A 203 7.70 15.86 2.43
CA PRO A 203 7.34 16.61 3.63
C PRO A 203 5.85 16.55 3.95
N VAL A 204 4.98 16.72 2.95
CA VAL A 204 3.53 16.65 3.15
C VAL A 204 3.11 15.26 3.66
N MET A 205 3.63 14.19 3.05
CA MET A 205 3.36 12.82 3.51
C MET A 205 3.90 12.56 4.91
N PHE A 206 5.02 13.20 5.30
CA PHE A 206 5.52 13.12 6.66
C PHE A 206 4.56 13.78 7.67
N PHE A 207 4.00 14.95 7.36
CA PHE A 207 3.00 15.61 8.22
C PHE A 207 1.71 14.76 8.32
N ILE A 208 1.23 14.21 7.22
CA ILE A 208 0.08 13.30 7.21
C ILE A 208 0.36 12.07 8.07
N TYR A 209 1.52 11.46 7.92
CA TYR A 209 1.96 10.34 8.76
C TYR A 209 1.94 10.70 10.26
N ARG A 210 2.48 11.87 10.63
CA ARG A 210 2.47 12.37 12.01
C ARG A 210 1.04 12.53 12.53
N SER A 211 0.15 13.14 11.74
CA SER A 211 -1.26 13.35 12.10
C SER A 211 -1.99 12.02 12.32
N TYR A 212 -1.86 11.07 11.41
CA TYR A 212 -2.43 9.73 11.57
C TYR A 212 -1.87 8.99 12.78
N LYS A 213 -0.56 9.09 13.02
CA LYS A 213 0.07 8.45 14.17
C LYS A 213 -0.47 8.99 15.49
N VAL A 214 -0.63 10.31 15.61
CA VAL A 214 -1.24 10.95 16.79
C VAL A 214 -2.70 10.51 16.94
N TYR A 215 -3.48 10.56 15.88
CA TYR A 215 -4.88 10.15 15.90
C TYR A 215 -5.05 8.69 16.37
N PHE A 216 -4.30 7.76 15.80
CA PHE A 216 -4.40 6.34 16.16
C PHE A 216 -3.81 6.03 17.55
N SER A 217 -2.83 6.77 18.03
CA SER A 217 -2.33 6.62 19.40
C SER A 217 -3.36 7.09 20.45
N GLY A 218 -4.22 8.05 20.12
CA GLY A 218 -5.31 8.49 20.98
C GLY A 218 -6.51 7.53 21.02
N VAL A 219 -6.75 6.80 19.91
CA VAL A 219 -7.87 5.84 19.81
C VAL A 219 -7.55 4.49 20.46
N ALA A 220 -6.29 4.05 20.40
CA ALA A 220 -5.87 2.75 20.95
C ALA A 220 -6.10 2.56 22.47
N PRO A 221 -5.87 3.56 23.35
CA PRO A 221 -6.10 3.42 24.79
C PRO A 221 -7.59 3.28 25.17
N GLN A 222 -8.48 3.92 24.40
CA GLN A 222 -9.94 3.86 24.70
C GLN A 222 -10.54 2.48 24.42
N GLY A 223 -10.06 1.77 23.38
CA GLY A 223 -10.50 0.41 23.06
C GLY A 223 -10.12 -0.60 24.14
N SER A 224 -8.89 -0.55 24.62
CA SER A 224 -8.41 -1.46 25.68
C SER A 224 -9.04 -1.19 27.04
N ALA A 225 -9.30 0.08 27.38
CA ALA A 225 -9.98 0.45 28.60
C ALA A 225 -11.45 -0.04 28.63
N LEU A 226 -12.15 0.08 27.49
CA LEU A 226 -13.54 -0.42 27.35
C LEU A 226 -13.60 -1.95 27.40
N GLU A 227 -12.62 -2.67 26.79
CA GLU A 227 -12.54 -4.13 26.90
C GLU A 227 -12.26 -4.58 28.33
N HIS A 228 -11.38 -3.91 29.07
CA HIS A 228 -11.12 -4.20 30.49
C HIS A 228 -12.34 -3.93 31.37
N VAL A 229 -13.06 -2.84 31.15
CA VAL A 229 -14.30 -2.53 31.88
C VAL A 229 -15.38 -3.57 31.56
N ARG A 230 -15.52 -3.97 30.30
CA ARG A 230 -16.51 -4.98 29.86
C ARG A 230 -16.18 -6.37 30.39
N ALA A 231 -14.90 -6.77 30.38
CA ALA A 231 -14.47 -8.03 30.98
C ALA A 231 -14.70 -8.05 32.50
N LYS A 232 -14.45 -6.94 33.20
CA LYS A 232 -14.70 -6.80 34.63
C LYS A 232 -16.20 -6.82 34.98
N ALA A 233 -17.03 -6.20 34.15
CA ALA A 233 -18.50 -6.22 34.30
C ALA A 233 -19.10 -7.62 34.06
N MET A 234 -18.60 -8.36 33.08
CA MET A 234 -19.00 -9.75 32.78
C MET A 234 -18.54 -10.72 33.88
N GLY A 235 -17.34 -10.53 34.46
CA GLY A 235 -16.87 -11.32 35.59
C GLY A 235 -17.66 -11.06 36.91
N ALA A 236 -18.14 -9.84 37.10
CA ALA A 236 -18.98 -9.47 38.26
C ALA A 236 -20.42 -9.96 38.16
N ALA A 237 -20.94 -10.24 36.97
CA ALA A 237 -22.26 -10.78 36.72
C ALA A 237 -22.33 -12.32 36.80
N ALA A 238 -21.20 -13.00 36.95
CA ALA A 238 -21.10 -14.45 37.03
C ALA A 238 -20.90 -14.99 38.46
N HIS A 239 -20.96 -14.12 39.46
CA HIS A 239 -20.99 -14.41 40.89
C HIS A 239 -22.31 -13.90 41.51
#